data_9b524f38254703002838dc3bff914a5b
#
_entry.id   9b524f38254703002838dc3bff914a5b
#
_cell.length_a   1.000
_cell.length_b   1.000
_cell.length_c   1.000
_cell.angle_alpha   90.00
_cell.angle_beta   90.00
_cell.angle_gamma   90.00
#
_symmetry.space_group_name_H-M   'P 1'
#
loop_
_entity.id
_entity.type
_entity.pdbx_description
1 polymer ?
#
loop_
_entity_poly.entity_id
_entity_poly.type
_entity_poly.pdbx_seq_one_letter_code
_entity_poly.pdbx_strand_id
1 'polypeptide(L)'
;MNRVWTKASAILLVVVSLMFNGTYALAASATSTFIVTFQQATLVSNDHVGNEWAIAAQVAGQSISEGNSVKVKVKSNGSIKLYAYAEEQDKIPDEGEATKNVKVSSVSAKGSTIKLRVTVTENRGRYSGHQAVWEFTYKIKKQ
;
A
#
# COMPACT_ATOMS: atom_id res chain seq x y z
N MET A 1 -81.40 9.58 49.90
CA MET A 1 -80.88 9.26 48.50
C MET A 1 -79.65 10.11 48.29
N ASN A 2 -78.45 9.57 48.57
CA ASN A 2 -77.17 10.30 48.45
C ASN A 2 -76.44 9.82 47.26
N ARG A 3 -76.29 10.68 46.27
CA ARG A 3 -75.46 10.39 45.06
C ARG A 3 -74.00 10.72 45.35
N VAL A 4 -73.15 9.74 45.39
CA VAL A 4 -71.70 9.90 45.48
C VAL A 4 -71.16 10.13 44.08
N TRP A 5 -70.51 11.26 43.84
CA TRP A 5 -69.84 11.57 42.61
C TRP A 5 -68.35 11.15 42.78
N THR A 6 -67.96 10.11 42.08
CA THR A 6 -66.55 9.70 41.97
C THR A 6 -65.85 10.55 40.90
N LYS A 7 -64.90 11.35 41.35
CA LYS A 7 -64.00 12.13 40.46
C LYS A 7 -62.94 11.20 39.88
N ALA A 8 -63.01 10.95 38.59
CA ALA A 8 -61.96 10.26 37.85
C ALA A 8 -60.81 11.25 37.59
N SER A 9 -59.67 11.04 38.23
CA SER A 9 -58.44 11.78 37.92
C SER A 9 -57.78 11.12 36.73
N ALA A 10 -57.73 11.83 35.61
CA ALA A 10 -56.97 11.43 34.44
C ALA A 10 -55.49 11.78 34.69
N ILE A 11 -54.63 10.79 34.85
CA ILE A 11 -53.20 10.97 34.92
C ILE A 11 -52.70 11.04 33.47
N LEU A 12 -52.28 12.23 33.06
CA LEU A 12 -51.67 12.46 31.76
C LEU A 12 -50.18 12.05 31.85
N LEU A 13 -49.85 10.88 31.29
CA LEU A 13 -48.48 10.36 31.23
C LEU A 13 -47.77 11.02 30.03
N VAL A 14 -46.99 12.07 30.29
CA VAL A 14 -46.14 12.70 29.30
C VAL A 14 -44.90 11.84 29.11
N VAL A 15 -44.88 11.02 28.03
CA VAL A 15 -43.68 10.30 27.61
C VAL A 15 -42.78 11.29 26.85
N VAL A 16 -41.78 11.81 27.51
CA VAL A 16 -40.70 12.59 26.87
C VAL A 16 -39.77 11.60 26.21
N SER A 17 -39.94 11.34 24.88
CA SER A 17 -39.00 10.63 24.08
C SER A 17 -37.79 11.51 23.78
N LEU A 18 -36.72 11.36 24.56
CA LEU A 18 -35.39 11.89 24.26
C LEU A 18 -34.85 11.22 23.00
N MET A 19 -35.06 11.84 21.83
CA MET A 19 -34.37 11.49 20.61
C MET A 19 -32.90 11.89 20.77
N PHE A 20 -32.05 10.92 21.16
CA PHE A 20 -30.61 11.07 21.04
C PHE A 20 -30.28 11.03 19.55
N ASN A 21 -30.27 12.19 18.89
CA ASN A 21 -29.61 12.36 17.59
C ASN A 21 -28.09 12.26 17.80
N GLY A 22 -27.60 11.04 17.97
CA GLY A 22 -26.18 10.78 17.94
C GLY A 22 -25.67 11.05 16.52
N THR A 23 -25.13 12.23 16.28
CA THR A 23 -24.32 12.49 15.09
C THR A 23 -23.05 11.65 15.21
N TYR A 24 -23.07 10.49 14.58
CA TYR A 24 -21.84 9.71 14.39
C TYR A 24 -20.96 10.51 13.41
N ALA A 25 -20.08 11.35 13.96
CA ALA A 25 -19.02 11.93 13.17
C ALA A 25 -18.13 10.77 12.71
N LEU A 26 -18.24 10.40 11.43
CA LEU A 26 -17.24 9.52 10.80
C LEU A 26 -15.90 10.26 10.93
N ALA A 27 -15.05 9.79 11.83
CA ALA A 27 -13.70 10.31 11.96
C ALA A 27 -13.00 10.13 10.61
N ALA A 28 -12.77 11.23 9.90
CA ALA A 28 -12.02 11.21 8.66
C ALA A 28 -10.64 10.62 8.96
N SER A 29 -10.31 9.51 8.29
CA SER A 29 -9.02 8.86 8.47
C SER A 29 -7.91 9.86 8.17
N ALA A 30 -7.05 10.14 9.15
CA ALA A 30 -5.96 11.08 9.00
C ALA A 30 -5.04 10.65 7.84
N THR A 31 -4.69 11.61 6.99
CA THR A 31 -3.80 11.40 5.83
C THR A 31 -2.40 11.91 6.19
N SER A 32 -1.39 11.13 5.86
CA SER A 32 0.03 11.51 6.03
C SER A 32 0.73 11.50 4.67
N THR A 33 1.75 12.34 4.54
CA THR A 33 2.62 12.37 3.35
C THR A 33 3.87 11.55 3.63
N PHE A 34 4.25 10.73 2.67
CA PHE A 34 5.48 9.94 2.70
C PHE A 34 6.35 10.32 1.50
N ILE A 35 7.66 10.37 1.73
CA ILE A 35 8.67 10.47 0.67
C ILE A 35 9.18 9.04 0.44
N VAL A 36 9.06 8.57 -0.80
CA VAL A 36 9.58 7.27 -1.23
C VAL A 36 10.69 7.50 -2.23
N THR A 37 11.88 7.03 -1.92
CA THR A 37 13.06 7.12 -2.79
C THR A 37 13.35 5.73 -3.35
N PHE A 38 13.46 5.60 -4.65
CA PHE A 38 14.07 4.42 -5.27
C PHE A 38 15.58 4.61 -5.24
N GLN A 39 16.27 3.89 -4.37
CA GLN A 39 17.69 4.09 -4.12
C GLN A 39 18.54 3.46 -5.22
N GLN A 40 18.30 2.18 -5.52
CA GLN A 40 19.05 1.45 -6.53
C GLN A 40 18.39 0.13 -6.89
N ALA A 41 18.75 -0.41 -8.07
CA ALA A 41 18.57 -1.80 -8.44
C ALA A 41 19.95 -2.47 -8.59
N THR A 42 20.05 -3.69 -8.06
CA THR A 42 21.30 -4.46 -8.10
C THR A 42 21.03 -5.86 -8.61
N LEU A 43 21.79 -6.31 -9.60
CA LEU A 43 21.80 -7.72 -10.02
C LEU A 43 22.57 -8.52 -8.96
N VAL A 44 21.85 -9.28 -8.12
CA VAL A 44 22.47 -10.01 -7.00
C VAL A 44 22.91 -11.42 -7.35
N SER A 45 22.32 -12.00 -8.39
CA SER A 45 22.78 -13.26 -8.98
C SER A 45 22.36 -13.33 -10.45
N ASN A 46 23.17 -14.00 -11.26
CA ASN A 46 22.86 -14.28 -12.66
C ASN A 46 23.48 -15.63 -13.04
N ASP A 47 22.60 -16.61 -13.29
CA ASP A 47 23.01 -17.93 -13.73
C ASP A 47 22.67 -18.07 -15.24
N HIS A 48 23.52 -17.51 -16.09
CA HIS A 48 23.46 -17.61 -17.57
C HIS A 48 22.15 -17.08 -18.21
N VAL A 49 21.47 -16.12 -17.60
CA VAL A 49 20.23 -15.53 -18.14
C VAL A 49 20.53 -14.45 -19.18
N GLY A 50 21.77 -13.96 -19.25
CA GLY A 50 22.18 -12.92 -20.19
C GLY A 50 22.82 -11.72 -19.49
N ASN A 51 23.08 -10.64 -20.24
CA ASN A 51 23.83 -9.49 -19.74
C ASN A 51 23.31 -8.11 -20.22
N GLU A 52 22.25 -8.09 -21.00
CA GLU A 52 21.59 -6.86 -21.48
C GLU A 52 20.28 -6.66 -20.74
N TRP A 53 20.21 -5.68 -19.86
CA TRP A 53 19.09 -5.54 -18.94
C TRP A 53 18.37 -4.21 -19.08
N ALA A 54 17.04 -4.28 -19.10
CA ALA A 54 16.16 -3.16 -18.83
C ALA A 54 15.49 -3.34 -17.45
N ILE A 55 15.43 -2.27 -16.67
CA ILE A 55 14.75 -2.28 -15.38
C ILE A 55 13.75 -1.13 -15.29
N ALA A 56 12.67 -1.35 -14.56
CA ALA A 56 11.68 -0.32 -14.26
C ALA A 56 11.19 -0.42 -12.81
N ALA A 57 10.91 0.74 -12.24
CA ALA A 57 10.37 0.83 -10.89
C ALA A 57 9.17 1.78 -10.85
N GLN A 58 8.19 1.48 -9.98
CA GLN A 58 7.06 2.36 -9.73
C GLN A 58 6.76 2.45 -8.24
N VAL A 59 6.24 3.61 -7.84
CA VAL A 59 5.73 3.90 -6.49
C VAL A 59 4.32 4.44 -6.61
N ALA A 60 3.34 3.77 -6.02
CA ALA A 60 1.91 4.13 -6.12
C ALA A 60 1.44 4.36 -7.58
N GLY A 61 1.94 3.55 -8.52
CA GLY A 61 1.62 3.64 -9.95
C GLY A 61 2.39 4.71 -10.73
N GLN A 62 3.27 5.48 -10.10
CA GLN A 62 4.12 6.48 -10.75
C GLN A 62 5.49 5.87 -11.04
N SER A 63 5.95 5.98 -12.28
CA SER A 63 7.30 5.57 -12.66
C SER A 63 8.35 6.43 -11.96
N ILE A 64 9.44 5.79 -11.52
CA ILE A 64 10.52 6.44 -10.79
C ILE A 64 11.86 5.92 -11.25
N SER A 65 12.83 6.82 -11.48
CA SER A 65 14.19 6.45 -11.79
C SER A 65 15.03 6.33 -10.52
N GLU A 66 16.13 5.59 -10.60
CA GLU A 66 17.09 5.41 -9.53
C GLU A 66 17.60 6.77 -9.00
N GLY A 67 17.75 6.88 -7.70
CA GLY A 67 18.12 8.12 -7.01
C GLY A 67 16.99 9.12 -6.80
N ASN A 68 15.85 8.98 -7.46
CA ASN A 68 14.73 9.90 -7.38
C ASN A 68 13.75 9.58 -6.26
N SER A 69 12.90 10.55 -5.93
CA SER A 69 11.88 10.43 -4.89
C SER A 69 10.54 10.92 -5.36
N VAL A 70 9.45 10.31 -4.87
CA VAL A 70 8.07 10.76 -5.04
C VAL A 70 7.41 10.99 -3.69
N LYS A 71 6.46 11.94 -3.65
CA LYS A 71 5.61 12.18 -2.48
C LYS A 71 4.29 11.45 -2.65
N VAL A 72 3.92 10.65 -1.67
CA VAL A 72 2.68 9.86 -1.67
C VAL A 72 1.85 10.26 -0.45
N LYS A 73 0.59 10.68 -0.68
CA LYS A 73 -0.38 10.93 0.39
C LYS A 73 -1.18 9.66 0.63
N VAL A 74 -1.18 9.18 1.88
CA VAL A 74 -1.81 7.90 2.26
C VAL A 74 -2.59 8.06 3.55
N LYS A 75 -3.78 7.46 3.63
CA LYS A 75 -4.54 7.36 4.88
C LYS A 75 -3.77 6.54 5.92
N SER A 76 -3.99 6.79 7.20
CA SER A 76 -3.27 6.12 8.31
C SER A 76 -3.36 4.59 8.29
N ASN A 77 -4.44 4.03 7.73
CA ASN A 77 -4.65 2.58 7.55
C ASN A 77 -4.29 2.08 6.14
N GLY A 78 -3.71 2.92 5.30
CA GLY A 78 -3.40 2.63 3.91
C GLY A 78 -2.03 1.96 3.71
N SER A 79 -1.72 1.70 2.44
CA SER A 79 -0.45 1.11 2.01
C SER A 79 0.12 1.84 0.82
N ILE A 80 1.43 1.78 0.67
CA ILE A 80 2.17 2.26 -0.50
C ILE A 80 2.52 1.05 -1.35
N LYS A 81 2.05 1.02 -2.60
CA LYS A 81 2.40 -0.03 -3.57
C LYS A 81 3.75 0.29 -4.19
N LEU A 82 4.69 -0.64 -4.07
CA LEU A 82 5.96 -0.67 -4.77
C LEU A 82 5.89 -1.72 -5.88
N TYR A 83 6.46 -1.41 -7.04
CA TYR A 83 6.57 -2.32 -8.18
C TYR A 83 7.98 -2.27 -8.74
N ALA A 84 8.49 -3.42 -9.14
CA ALA A 84 9.78 -3.60 -9.75
C ALA A 84 9.66 -4.55 -10.94
N TYR A 85 10.41 -4.28 -12.00
CA TYR A 85 10.46 -5.05 -13.22
C TYR A 85 11.90 -5.15 -13.71
N ALA A 86 12.28 -6.31 -14.23
CA ALA A 86 13.54 -6.53 -14.90
C ALA A 86 13.31 -7.42 -16.13
N GLU A 87 14.01 -7.10 -17.22
CA GLU A 87 13.94 -7.79 -18.52
C GLU A 87 15.34 -7.98 -19.05
N GLU A 88 15.68 -9.19 -19.46
CA GLU A 88 16.86 -9.46 -20.26
C GLU A 88 16.52 -9.21 -21.73
N GLN A 89 17.29 -8.32 -22.38
CA GLN A 89 16.98 -7.77 -23.69
C GLN A 89 17.68 -8.53 -24.80
N ASP A 90 17.32 -9.79 -25.00
CA ASP A 90 17.73 -10.53 -26.16
C ASP A 90 16.67 -10.48 -27.29
N LYS A 91 16.85 -11.30 -28.33
CA LYS A 91 15.90 -11.40 -29.45
C LYS A 91 14.48 -11.79 -29.01
N ILE A 92 14.36 -12.54 -27.94
CA ILE A 92 13.07 -12.92 -27.30
C ILE A 92 13.26 -12.74 -25.81
N PRO A 93 12.85 -11.56 -25.26
CA PRO A 93 13.12 -11.20 -23.89
C PRO A 93 12.58 -12.19 -22.85
N ASP A 94 13.31 -12.36 -21.77
CA ASP A 94 12.85 -12.97 -20.54
C ASP A 94 12.66 -11.91 -19.49
N GLU A 95 11.53 -11.97 -18.78
CA GLU A 95 11.11 -10.91 -17.87
C GLU A 95 10.68 -11.44 -16.51
N GLY A 96 10.71 -10.56 -15.54
CA GLY A 96 10.20 -10.80 -14.20
C GLY A 96 9.69 -9.52 -13.55
N GLU A 97 8.75 -9.68 -12.64
CA GLU A 97 8.20 -8.56 -11.88
C GLU A 97 7.94 -8.93 -10.43
N ALA A 98 7.87 -7.91 -9.58
CA ALA A 98 7.48 -8.07 -8.19
C ALA A 98 6.68 -6.85 -7.71
N THR A 99 5.73 -7.09 -6.82
CA THR A 99 4.92 -6.06 -6.18
C THR A 99 4.92 -6.24 -4.67
N LYS A 100 4.97 -5.13 -3.93
CA LYS A 100 4.83 -5.13 -2.47
C LYS A 100 3.98 -3.96 -1.99
N ASN A 101 2.96 -4.27 -1.19
CA ASN A 101 2.17 -3.26 -0.49
C ASN A 101 2.73 -3.06 0.92
N VAL A 102 3.31 -1.89 1.16
CA VAL A 102 3.89 -1.53 2.46
C VAL A 102 2.86 -0.76 3.27
N LYS A 103 2.35 -1.34 4.35
CA LYS A 103 1.43 -0.64 5.28
C LYS A 103 2.15 0.57 5.88
N VAL A 104 1.55 1.74 5.80
CA VAL A 104 2.18 2.97 6.33
C VAL A 104 2.36 2.95 7.84
N SER A 105 1.56 2.16 8.55
CA SER A 105 1.70 1.92 9.99
C SER A 105 2.98 1.15 10.37
N SER A 106 3.59 0.43 9.42
CA SER A 106 4.86 -0.29 9.64
C SER A 106 6.10 0.54 9.32
N VAL A 107 5.93 1.77 8.80
CA VAL A 107 7.05 2.67 8.50
C VAL A 107 7.54 3.31 9.79
N SER A 108 8.81 3.06 10.15
CA SER A 108 9.40 3.61 11.36
C SER A 108 9.57 5.14 11.28
N ALA A 109 9.64 5.82 12.45
CA ALA A 109 9.84 7.27 12.52
C ALA A 109 11.15 7.73 11.85
N LYS A 110 12.18 6.88 11.86
CA LYS A 110 13.47 7.13 11.18
C LYS A 110 13.44 6.82 9.69
N GLY A 111 12.32 6.26 9.20
CA GLY A 111 12.16 5.72 7.86
C GLY A 111 12.46 4.21 7.82
N SER A 112 12.00 3.57 6.75
CA SER A 112 12.15 2.13 6.52
C SER A 112 12.80 1.88 5.17
N THR A 113 13.73 0.94 5.09
CA THR A 113 14.29 0.43 3.84
C THR A 113 13.55 -0.84 3.45
N ILE A 114 13.03 -0.87 2.24
CA ILE A 114 12.27 -1.99 1.69
C ILE A 114 13.05 -2.56 0.51
N LYS A 115 13.27 -3.86 0.52
CA LYS A 115 13.87 -4.59 -0.57
C LYS A 115 12.82 -5.42 -1.29
N LEU A 116 12.84 -5.39 -2.60
CA LEU A 116 11.94 -6.12 -3.49
C LEU A 116 12.78 -6.91 -4.48
N ARG A 117 12.61 -8.22 -4.50
CA ARG A 117 13.38 -9.10 -5.40
C ARG A 117 12.54 -9.48 -6.59
N VAL A 118 13.14 -9.37 -7.77
CA VAL A 118 12.61 -9.79 -9.06
C VAL A 118 13.45 -10.94 -9.55
N THR A 119 12.82 -12.07 -9.86
CA THR A 119 13.47 -13.22 -10.47
C THR A 119 13.08 -13.25 -11.94
N VAL A 120 14.06 -13.28 -12.81
CA VAL A 120 13.92 -13.51 -14.26
C VAL A 120 14.40 -14.92 -14.55
N THR A 121 13.59 -15.69 -15.24
CA THR A 121 13.90 -17.09 -15.58
C THR A 121 14.10 -17.20 -17.08
N GLU A 122 15.23 -17.76 -17.50
CA GLU A 122 15.49 -18.13 -18.89
C GLU A 122 14.50 -19.22 -19.30
N ASN A 123 13.69 -18.95 -20.30
CA ASN A 123 12.62 -19.86 -20.72
C ASN A 123 12.97 -20.72 -21.94
N ARG A 124 14.14 -20.50 -22.51
CA ARG A 124 14.52 -21.12 -23.80
C ARG A 124 15.97 -21.56 -23.84
N GLY A 125 16.26 -22.41 -24.82
CA GLY A 125 17.61 -22.79 -25.17
C GLY A 125 18.32 -23.64 -24.13
N ARG A 126 19.63 -23.57 -24.16
CA ARG A 126 20.54 -24.39 -23.37
C ARG A 126 20.42 -24.12 -21.86
N TYR A 127 20.08 -22.92 -21.49
CA TYR A 127 20.02 -22.42 -20.10
C TYR A 127 18.59 -22.30 -19.58
N SER A 128 17.62 -22.93 -20.26
CA SER A 128 16.23 -22.93 -19.80
C SER A 128 16.08 -23.39 -18.34
N GLY A 129 15.41 -22.59 -17.52
CA GLY A 129 15.24 -22.80 -16.08
C GLY A 129 16.29 -22.10 -15.20
N HIS A 130 17.37 -21.56 -15.80
CA HIS A 130 18.33 -20.74 -15.07
C HIS A 130 17.73 -19.39 -14.67
N GLN A 131 18.24 -18.76 -13.63
CA GLN A 131 17.64 -17.57 -13.04
C GLN A 131 18.65 -16.45 -12.81
N ALA A 132 18.17 -15.24 -13.02
CA ALA A 132 18.80 -14.01 -12.54
C ALA A 132 17.92 -13.37 -11.48
N VAL A 133 18.51 -12.76 -10.46
CA VAL A 133 17.78 -12.09 -9.38
C VAL A 133 18.25 -10.65 -9.27
N TRP A 134 17.31 -9.72 -9.43
CA TRP A 134 17.48 -8.30 -9.17
C TRP A 134 16.92 -7.94 -7.80
N GLU A 135 17.61 -7.07 -7.07
CA GLU A 135 17.14 -6.49 -5.81
C GLU A 135 16.95 -4.98 -5.96
N PHE A 136 15.70 -4.53 -5.83
CA PHE A 136 15.31 -3.12 -5.86
C PHE A 136 15.19 -2.63 -4.41
N THR A 137 15.90 -1.55 -4.09
CA THR A 137 15.94 -0.96 -2.75
C THR A 137 15.20 0.36 -2.72
N TYR A 138 14.18 0.45 -1.88
CA TYR A 138 13.39 1.66 -1.66
C TYR A 138 13.57 2.15 -0.22
N LYS A 139 13.63 3.47 -0.04
CA LYS A 139 13.55 4.10 1.28
C LYS A 139 12.25 4.86 1.41
N ILE A 140 11.49 4.58 2.48
CA ILE A 140 10.22 5.25 2.79
C ILE A 140 10.41 6.04 4.07
N LYS A 141 10.06 7.33 4.06
CA LYS A 141 10.12 8.21 5.22
C LYS A 141 8.85 9.03 5.30
N LYS A 142 8.26 9.13 6.50
CA LYS A 142 7.16 10.07 6.75
C LYS A 142 7.71 11.50 6.73
N GLN A 143 6.98 12.40 6.06
CA GLN A 143 7.29 13.83 6.01
C GLN A 143 6.77 14.53 7.25
#